data_957d8767c82a937762f5ecbd221864a6
#
_entry.id   957d8767c82a937762f5ecbd221864a6
#
_cell.length_a   1.000
_cell.length_b   1.000
_cell.length_c   1.000
_cell.angle_alpha   90.00
_cell.angle_beta   90.00
_cell.angle_gamma   90.00
#
_symmetry.space_group_name_H-M   'P 1'
#
loop_
_entity.id
_entity.type
_entity.pdbx_description
1 polymer ?
#
loop_
_entity_poly.entity_id
_entity_poly.type
_entity_poly.pdbx_seq_one_letter_code
_entity_poly.pdbx_strand_id
1 'polypeptide(L)'
;MTQNCLQPITPPVELPRKPPVRVKVQRTPPRYGKMYPPDGDRKQWWEALKSALGTSSSSFVNVSLLQLQAAARLPDGPLSEVTMNAALAMIEAAAPQNEIEGALAVQMACTHCAAMYVLSRVNGCTQRSVSAYSAAAAKLLRAYTLQVE
;
A
#
# COMPACT_ATOMS: atom_id res chain seq x y z
N MET A 1 -18.31 24.40 -49.78
CA MET A 1 -18.60 24.67 -48.36
C MET A 1 -18.90 23.35 -47.68
N THR A 2 -17.89 22.73 -47.06
CA THR A 2 -18.00 21.45 -46.38
C THR A 2 -18.13 21.72 -44.88
N GLN A 3 -19.33 21.54 -44.32
CA GLN A 3 -19.58 21.60 -42.89
C GLN A 3 -18.97 20.38 -42.20
N ASN A 4 -17.93 20.65 -41.44
CA ASN A 4 -17.28 19.64 -40.57
C ASN A 4 -18.13 19.51 -39.29
N CYS A 5 -19.03 18.51 -39.24
CA CYS A 5 -19.80 18.15 -38.05
C CYS A 5 -18.84 17.56 -37.02
N LEU A 6 -18.39 18.37 -36.05
CA LEU A 6 -17.76 17.90 -34.82
C LEU A 6 -18.80 17.12 -34.02
N GLN A 7 -18.62 15.79 -33.96
CA GLN A 7 -19.41 14.96 -33.08
C GLN A 7 -19.09 15.31 -31.61
N PRO A 8 -20.09 15.45 -30.74
CA PRO A 8 -19.86 15.73 -29.32
C PRO A 8 -19.10 14.54 -28.70
N ILE A 9 -17.95 14.84 -28.09
CA ILE A 9 -17.17 13.87 -27.32
C ILE A 9 -18.00 13.50 -26.10
N THR A 10 -18.58 12.29 -26.12
CA THR A 10 -19.27 11.73 -24.96
C THR A 10 -18.22 11.54 -23.85
N PRO A 11 -18.41 12.13 -22.65
CA PRO A 11 -17.48 11.90 -21.55
C PRO A 11 -17.41 10.41 -21.23
N PRO A 12 -16.23 9.88 -20.90
CA PRO A 12 -16.08 8.47 -20.55
C PRO A 12 -17.00 8.12 -19.39
N VAL A 13 -17.79 7.05 -19.55
CA VAL A 13 -18.66 6.52 -18.51
C VAL A 13 -17.75 6.10 -17.34
N GLU A 14 -17.79 6.83 -16.23
CA GLU A 14 -17.12 6.42 -15.00
C GLU A 14 -17.80 5.16 -14.49
N LEU A 15 -17.10 4.03 -14.64
CA LEU A 15 -17.51 2.78 -14.00
C LEU A 15 -17.54 2.99 -12.49
N PRO A 16 -18.56 2.46 -11.77
CA PRO A 16 -18.66 2.61 -10.33
C PRO A 16 -17.40 2.04 -9.67
N ARG A 17 -16.58 2.91 -9.09
CA ARG A 17 -15.36 2.52 -8.39
C ARG A 17 -15.75 1.69 -7.16
N LYS A 18 -15.23 0.48 -7.08
CA LYS A 18 -15.38 -0.37 -5.90
C LYS A 18 -14.91 0.41 -4.65
N PRO A 19 -15.66 0.35 -3.52
CA PRO A 19 -15.24 1.06 -2.32
C PRO A 19 -13.85 0.59 -1.88
N PRO A 20 -12.97 1.52 -1.51
CA PRO A 20 -11.59 1.21 -1.17
C PRO A 20 -11.50 0.37 0.10
N VAL A 21 -10.62 -0.64 0.08
CA VAL A 21 -10.33 -1.46 1.28
C VAL A 21 -9.56 -0.62 2.29
N ARG A 22 -10.06 -0.56 3.50
CA ARG A 22 -9.45 0.20 4.60
C ARG A 22 -9.41 -0.65 5.88
N VAL A 23 -8.52 -0.29 6.78
CA VAL A 23 -8.40 -0.88 8.11
C VAL A 23 -8.50 0.20 9.18
N LYS A 24 -9.03 -0.16 10.32
CA LYS A 24 -8.86 0.57 11.58
C LYS A 24 -7.82 -0.13 12.43
N VAL A 25 -6.99 0.64 13.13
CA VAL A 25 -5.94 0.13 14.00
C VAL A 25 -6.26 0.47 15.44
N GLN A 26 -6.50 -0.56 16.26
CA GLN A 26 -6.60 -0.37 17.70
C GLN A 26 -5.22 -0.56 18.33
N ARG A 27 -4.77 0.45 19.06
CA ARG A 27 -3.53 0.39 19.83
C ARG A 27 -3.75 -0.47 21.07
N THR A 28 -3.04 -1.57 21.16
CA THR A 28 -3.05 -2.44 22.35
C THR A 28 -1.63 -2.49 22.91
N PRO A 29 -1.40 -2.16 24.21
CA PRO A 29 -0.10 -2.37 24.83
C PRO A 29 0.25 -3.87 24.82
N PRO A 30 1.55 -4.30 24.63
CA PRO A 30 2.76 -3.47 24.65
C PRO A 30 3.31 -3.02 23.32
N ARG A 31 2.69 -3.15 22.15
CA ARG A 31 3.13 -2.60 20.85
C ARG A 31 2.43 -3.23 19.63
N TYR A 32 1.45 -4.10 19.84
CA TYR A 32 0.75 -4.77 18.73
C TYR A 32 -0.55 -4.02 18.42
N GLY A 33 -0.62 -3.37 17.26
CA GLY A 33 -1.90 -2.89 16.73
C GLY A 33 -2.70 -4.06 16.17
N LYS A 34 -3.94 -4.23 16.63
CA LYS A 34 -4.90 -5.12 15.96
C LYS A 34 -5.61 -4.34 14.86
N MET A 35 -5.79 -4.97 13.69
CA MET A 35 -6.52 -4.42 12.58
C MET A 35 -7.97 -4.88 12.62
N TYR A 36 -8.87 -3.96 12.32
CA TYR A 36 -10.31 -4.19 12.31
C TYR A 36 -10.93 -3.63 11.02
N PRO A 37 -12.06 -4.19 10.57
CA PRO A 37 -12.84 -3.58 9.50
C PRO A 37 -13.39 -2.21 9.96
N PRO A 38 -13.39 -1.17 9.09
CA PRO A 38 -13.93 0.13 9.42
C PRO A 38 -15.41 0.10 9.78
N ASP A 39 -16.19 -0.77 9.13
CA ASP A 39 -17.65 -0.84 9.23
C ASP A 39 -18.16 -1.98 10.12
N GLY A 40 -17.26 -2.70 10.78
CA GLY A 40 -17.60 -3.81 11.67
C GLY A 40 -17.94 -5.14 10.98
N ASP A 41 -18.23 -5.16 9.69
CA ASP A 41 -18.47 -6.39 8.94
C ASP A 41 -17.16 -7.07 8.55
N ARG A 42 -16.76 -8.03 9.38
CA ARG A 42 -15.52 -8.77 9.19
C ARG A 42 -15.53 -9.66 7.96
N LYS A 43 -16.67 -10.21 7.58
CA LYS A 43 -16.78 -11.12 6.43
C LYS A 43 -16.62 -10.34 5.13
N GLN A 44 -17.38 -9.26 4.97
CA GLN A 44 -17.29 -8.39 3.80
C GLN A 44 -15.89 -7.78 3.65
N TRP A 45 -15.30 -7.31 4.75
CA TRP A 45 -13.95 -6.78 4.76
C TRP A 45 -12.90 -7.83 4.32
N TRP A 46 -13.06 -9.08 4.77
CA TRP A 46 -12.15 -10.16 4.40
C TRP A 46 -12.21 -10.49 2.90
N GLU A 47 -13.41 -10.54 2.33
CA GLU A 47 -13.59 -10.73 0.89
C GLU A 47 -13.06 -9.54 0.08
N ALA A 48 -13.21 -8.32 0.59
CA ALA A 48 -12.64 -7.13 -0.03
C ALA A 48 -11.09 -7.18 -0.04
N LEU A 49 -10.46 -7.65 1.05
CA LEU A 49 -9.00 -7.87 1.11
C LEU A 49 -8.53 -8.93 0.12
N LYS A 50 -9.22 -10.07 0.02
CA LYS A 50 -8.92 -11.09 -0.98
C LYS A 50 -8.96 -10.52 -2.40
N SER A 51 -10.03 -9.79 -2.69
CA SER A 51 -10.19 -9.16 -4.01
C SER A 51 -9.11 -8.10 -4.29
N ALA A 52 -8.72 -7.29 -3.30
CA ALA A 52 -7.66 -6.29 -3.46
C ALA A 52 -6.28 -6.92 -3.69
N LEU A 53 -6.04 -8.10 -3.12
CA LEU A 53 -4.79 -8.86 -3.23
C LEU A 53 -4.77 -9.86 -4.40
N GLY A 54 -5.85 -9.94 -5.20
CA GLY A 54 -5.94 -10.87 -6.32
C GLY A 54 -5.92 -12.35 -5.90
N THR A 55 -6.49 -12.71 -4.74
CA THR A 55 -6.39 -14.06 -4.18
C THR A 55 -7.72 -14.57 -3.64
N SER A 56 -7.86 -15.89 -3.60
CA SER A 56 -8.90 -16.58 -2.82
C SER A 56 -8.36 -17.13 -1.49
N SER A 57 -7.04 -17.10 -1.29
CA SER A 57 -6.36 -17.70 -0.13
C SER A 57 -6.37 -16.81 1.10
N SER A 58 -7.03 -17.26 2.16
CA SER A 58 -6.99 -16.58 3.47
C SER A 58 -5.61 -16.56 4.10
N SER A 59 -4.79 -17.58 3.85
CA SER A 59 -3.41 -17.63 4.33
C SER A 59 -2.54 -16.58 3.66
N PHE A 60 -2.73 -16.36 2.35
CA PHE A 60 -2.01 -15.32 1.62
C PHE A 60 -2.39 -13.93 2.14
N VAL A 61 -3.68 -13.66 2.36
CA VAL A 61 -4.15 -12.40 2.97
C VAL A 61 -3.48 -12.18 4.34
N ASN A 62 -3.47 -13.19 5.21
CA ASN A 62 -2.86 -13.07 6.53
C ASN A 62 -1.37 -12.71 6.46
N VAL A 63 -0.60 -13.40 5.62
CA VAL A 63 0.85 -13.15 5.46
C VAL A 63 1.08 -11.76 4.89
N SER A 64 0.33 -11.36 3.87
CA SER A 64 0.41 -10.03 3.28
C SER A 64 0.12 -8.92 4.30
N LEU A 65 -0.92 -9.08 5.11
CA LEU A 65 -1.23 -8.12 6.18
C LEU A 65 -0.13 -8.04 7.25
N LEU A 66 0.50 -9.16 7.61
CA LEU A 66 1.64 -9.17 8.53
C LEU A 66 2.86 -8.45 7.96
N GLN A 67 3.16 -8.63 6.67
CA GLN A 67 4.24 -7.94 5.97
C GLN A 67 4.00 -6.43 5.90
N LEU A 68 2.79 -6.03 5.50
CA LEU A 68 2.38 -4.63 5.48
C LEU A 68 2.42 -4.00 6.87
N GLN A 69 1.97 -4.74 7.90
CA GLN A 69 2.01 -4.31 9.28
C GLN A 69 3.45 -4.07 9.76
N ALA A 70 4.38 -4.93 9.37
CA ALA A 70 5.80 -4.76 9.70
C ALA A 70 6.38 -3.51 9.02
N ALA A 71 6.05 -3.27 7.74
CA ALA A 71 6.52 -2.12 6.97
C ALA A 71 5.87 -0.79 7.41
N ALA A 72 4.61 -0.82 7.88
CA ALA A 72 3.87 0.36 8.33
C ALA A 72 4.16 0.75 9.79
N ARG A 73 5.01 0.01 10.50
CA ARG A 73 5.44 0.36 11.86
C ARG A 73 6.50 1.45 11.82
N LEU A 74 6.34 2.40 12.74
CA LEU A 74 7.44 3.27 13.11
C LEU A 74 8.40 2.48 14.03
N PRO A 75 9.73 2.61 13.91
CA PRO A 75 10.71 1.81 14.65
C PRO A 75 10.52 1.80 16.15
N ASP A 76 10.13 2.94 16.71
CA ASP A 76 9.86 3.12 18.15
C ASP A 76 8.41 3.43 18.44
N GLY A 77 7.51 3.17 17.48
CA GLY A 77 6.12 3.57 17.54
C GLY A 77 5.11 2.46 17.28
N PRO A 78 3.83 2.77 17.49
CA PRO A 78 2.74 1.87 17.16
C PRO A 78 2.56 1.73 15.64
N LEU A 79 1.77 0.73 15.24
CA LEU A 79 1.31 0.60 13.87
C LEU A 79 0.56 1.88 13.44
N SER A 80 0.93 2.44 12.30
CA SER A 80 0.28 3.62 11.71
C SER A 80 -0.89 3.19 10.83
N GLU A 81 -2.11 3.56 11.23
CA GLU A 81 -3.32 3.34 10.43
C GLU A 81 -3.24 4.05 9.07
N VAL A 82 -2.74 5.29 9.06
CA VAL A 82 -2.59 6.07 7.83
C VAL A 82 -1.63 5.40 6.86
N THR A 83 -0.47 4.95 7.35
CA THR A 83 0.53 4.26 6.52
C THR A 83 0.00 2.93 6.00
N MET A 84 -0.73 2.18 6.83
CA MET A 84 -1.35 0.92 6.45
C MET A 84 -2.39 1.12 5.35
N ASN A 85 -3.25 2.12 5.49
CA ASN A 85 -4.26 2.45 4.49
C ASN A 85 -3.66 2.99 3.18
N ALA A 86 -2.55 3.72 3.26
CA ALA A 86 -1.81 4.15 2.07
C ALA A 86 -1.20 2.95 1.32
N ALA A 87 -0.61 1.99 2.04
CA ALA A 87 -0.08 0.76 1.46
C ALA A 87 -1.18 -0.08 0.78
N LEU A 88 -2.35 -0.22 1.41
CA LEU A 88 -3.50 -0.89 0.79
C LEU A 88 -3.98 -0.17 -0.47
N ALA A 89 -4.01 1.16 -0.47
CA ALA A 89 -4.38 1.93 -1.66
C ALA A 89 -3.40 1.72 -2.83
N MET A 90 -2.10 1.56 -2.57
CA MET A 90 -1.10 1.22 -3.60
C MET A 90 -1.35 -0.15 -4.19
N ILE A 91 -1.69 -1.14 -3.36
CA ILE A 91 -2.01 -2.50 -3.81
C ILE A 91 -3.29 -2.50 -4.67
N GLU A 92 -4.34 -1.79 -4.24
CA GLU A 92 -5.56 -1.64 -5.02
C GLU A 92 -5.31 -0.97 -6.38
N ALA A 93 -4.43 0.04 -6.42
CA ALA A 93 -4.05 0.70 -7.67
C ALA A 93 -3.29 -0.20 -8.63
N ALA A 94 -2.50 -1.16 -8.13
CA ALA A 94 -1.83 -2.18 -8.93
C ALA A 94 -2.81 -3.22 -9.49
N ALA A 95 -4.00 -3.35 -8.92
CA ALA A 95 -5.09 -4.24 -9.35
C ALA A 95 -4.65 -5.69 -9.65
N PRO A 96 -3.94 -6.38 -8.72
CA PRO A 96 -3.39 -7.70 -8.97
C PRO A 96 -4.49 -8.72 -9.26
N GLN A 97 -4.23 -9.64 -10.21
CA GLN A 97 -5.19 -10.63 -10.66
C GLN A 97 -4.92 -12.05 -10.10
N ASN A 98 -3.75 -12.25 -9.51
CA ASN A 98 -3.32 -13.52 -8.93
C ASN A 98 -2.33 -13.29 -7.76
N GLU A 99 -1.96 -14.38 -7.06
CA GLU A 99 -1.08 -14.31 -5.90
C GLU A 99 0.33 -13.81 -6.20
N ILE A 100 0.85 -14.02 -7.42
CA ILE A 100 2.17 -13.54 -7.81
C ILE A 100 2.15 -12.02 -7.94
N GLU A 101 1.17 -11.49 -8.66
CA GLU A 101 0.96 -10.04 -8.78
C GLU A 101 0.63 -9.41 -7.43
N GLY A 102 -0.18 -10.08 -6.61
CA GLY A 102 -0.48 -9.68 -5.25
C GLY A 102 0.77 -9.59 -4.36
N ALA A 103 1.66 -10.60 -4.43
CA ALA A 103 2.92 -10.59 -3.71
C ALA A 103 3.83 -9.46 -4.17
N LEU A 104 3.90 -9.20 -5.47
CA LEU A 104 4.67 -8.08 -6.03
C LEU A 104 4.11 -6.74 -5.56
N ALA A 105 2.80 -6.54 -5.60
CA ALA A 105 2.14 -5.32 -5.14
C ALA A 105 2.40 -5.06 -3.63
N VAL A 106 2.35 -6.12 -2.80
CA VAL A 106 2.71 -6.04 -1.37
C VAL A 106 4.18 -5.66 -1.20
N GLN A 107 5.08 -6.28 -1.97
CA GLN A 107 6.51 -5.97 -1.92
C GLN A 107 6.79 -4.52 -2.33
N MET A 108 6.13 -4.02 -3.36
CA MET A 108 6.23 -2.62 -3.79
C MET A 108 5.79 -1.67 -2.68
N ALA A 109 4.63 -1.91 -2.07
CA ALA A 109 4.13 -1.10 -0.97
C ALA A 109 5.10 -1.11 0.24
N CYS A 110 5.62 -2.27 0.62
CA CYS A 110 6.61 -2.41 1.69
C CYS A 110 7.93 -1.67 1.36
N THR A 111 8.43 -1.80 0.14
CA THR A 111 9.66 -1.13 -0.31
C THR A 111 9.48 0.39 -0.29
N HIS A 112 8.34 0.89 -0.74
CA HIS A 112 8.00 2.31 -0.69
C HIS A 112 7.96 2.82 0.76
N CYS A 113 7.25 2.13 1.66
CA CYS A 113 7.19 2.51 3.08
C CYS A 113 8.60 2.56 3.71
N ALA A 114 9.44 1.56 3.43
CA ALA A 114 10.81 1.51 3.91
C ALA A 114 11.65 2.66 3.37
N ALA A 115 11.55 2.98 2.06
CA ALA A 115 12.27 4.08 1.43
C ALA A 115 11.88 5.43 2.04
N MET A 116 10.57 5.68 2.18
CA MET A 116 10.07 6.93 2.78
C MET A 116 10.48 7.06 4.24
N TYR A 117 10.48 5.97 4.99
CA TYR A 117 10.99 5.95 6.35
C TYR A 117 12.47 6.33 6.42
N VAL A 118 13.32 5.68 5.60
CA VAL A 118 14.76 5.96 5.57
C VAL A 118 15.02 7.41 5.17
N LEU A 119 14.29 7.96 4.18
CA LEU A 119 14.38 9.35 3.77
C LEU A 119 14.01 10.32 4.90
N SER A 120 12.98 10.01 5.69
CA SER A 120 12.57 10.86 6.82
C SER A 120 13.65 10.97 7.90
N ARG A 121 14.51 9.96 8.02
CA ARG A 121 15.64 9.95 8.99
C ARG A 121 16.81 10.81 8.55
N VAL A 122 16.94 11.10 7.27
CA VAL A 122 18.06 11.93 6.75
C VAL A 122 18.04 13.33 7.38
N ASN A 123 16.87 13.93 7.54
CA ASN A 123 16.72 15.29 8.07
C ASN A 123 17.10 15.44 9.57
N GLY A 124 17.11 14.33 10.32
CA GLY A 124 17.43 14.34 11.76
C GLY A 124 18.78 13.74 12.11
N CYS A 125 19.61 13.42 11.11
CA CYS A 125 20.87 12.71 11.31
C CYS A 125 22.09 13.62 11.49
N THR A 126 23.09 13.12 12.22
CA THR A 126 24.43 13.69 12.20
C THR A 126 25.06 13.49 10.82
N GLN A 127 25.98 14.38 10.42
CA GLN A 127 26.64 14.35 9.12
C GLN A 127 27.27 12.99 8.77
N ARG A 128 27.73 12.24 9.79
CA ARG A 128 28.31 10.89 9.63
C ARG A 128 27.28 9.83 9.22
N SER A 129 26.02 9.97 9.60
CA SER A 129 24.94 9.01 9.30
C SER A 129 24.17 9.33 8.01
N VAL A 130 24.22 10.57 7.53
CA VAL A 130 23.53 11.02 6.32
C VAL A 130 23.90 10.18 5.11
N SER A 131 25.19 9.90 4.90
CA SER A 131 25.69 9.11 3.77
C SER A 131 25.10 7.68 3.76
N ALA A 132 25.06 7.03 4.93
CA ALA A 132 24.52 5.67 5.05
C ALA A 132 23.00 5.62 4.76
N TYR A 133 22.23 6.56 5.32
CA TYR A 133 20.79 6.64 5.06
C TYR A 133 20.49 7.00 3.61
N SER A 134 21.23 7.94 3.01
CA SER A 134 21.06 8.31 1.60
C SER A 134 21.36 7.14 0.67
N ALA A 135 22.43 6.38 0.94
CA ALA A 135 22.76 5.20 0.16
C ALA A 135 21.70 4.10 0.30
N ALA A 136 21.16 3.88 1.51
CA ALA A 136 20.10 2.92 1.74
C ALA A 136 18.81 3.34 1.02
N ALA A 137 18.41 4.61 1.11
CA ALA A 137 17.25 5.14 0.39
C ALA A 137 17.40 4.98 -1.13
N ALA A 138 18.56 5.31 -1.69
CA ALA A 138 18.83 5.15 -3.13
C ALA A 138 18.68 3.69 -3.58
N LYS A 139 19.14 2.70 -2.79
CA LYS A 139 18.97 1.28 -3.10
C LYS A 139 17.51 0.86 -3.08
N LEU A 140 16.75 1.29 -2.07
CA LEU A 140 15.32 0.97 -1.98
C LEU A 140 14.52 1.61 -3.12
N LEU A 141 14.81 2.86 -3.48
CA LEU A 141 14.15 3.54 -4.59
C LEU A 141 14.46 2.87 -5.94
N ARG A 142 15.70 2.43 -6.16
CA ARG A 142 16.04 1.64 -7.36
C ARG A 142 15.29 0.30 -7.40
N ALA A 143 15.22 -0.41 -6.26
CA ALA A 143 14.44 -1.65 -6.18
C ALA A 143 12.95 -1.40 -6.49
N TYR A 144 12.38 -0.32 -5.96
CA TYR A 144 11.01 0.07 -6.26
C TYR A 144 10.78 0.35 -7.75
N THR A 145 11.69 1.12 -8.39
CA THR A 145 11.60 1.42 -9.83
C THR A 145 11.59 0.13 -10.66
N LEU A 146 12.49 -0.83 -10.37
CA LEU A 146 12.54 -2.12 -11.06
C LEU A 146 11.30 -3.00 -10.84
N GLN A 147 10.53 -2.76 -9.79
CA GLN A 147 9.28 -3.48 -9.53
C GLN A 147 8.10 -2.90 -10.31
N VAL A 148 8.19 -1.63 -10.71
CA VAL A 148 7.13 -0.91 -11.42
C VAL A 148 7.26 -1.08 -12.95
N GLU A 149 8.46 -1.35 -13.46
CA GLU A 149 8.73 -1.64 -14.88
C GLU A 149 8.21 -3.02 -15.29
#